data_e23ee14e9e49106c8c77dd04b608c37d
#
_entry.id   e23ee14e9e49106c8c77dd04b608c37d
#
_cell.length_a   1.000
_cell.length_b   1.000
_cell.length_c   1.000
_cell.angle_alpha   90.00
_cell.angle_beta   90.00
_cell.angle_gamma   90.00
#
_symmetry.space_group_name_H-M   'P 1'
#
loop_
_entity.id
_entity.type
_entity.pdbx_description
1 polymer ?
#
loop_
_entity_poly.entity_id
_entity_poly.type
_entity_poly.pdbx_seq_one_letter_code
_entity_poly.pdbx_strand_id
1 'polypeptide(L)'
;MRTGSYIVIGVVGLSLFGCSGGNKGGEGFSGRQSATGTVGVFRYALPTIPTTLDPAKVQDGDTIDIIQQEFEGLVKWGEDNRVQPNLAEKWDISPDGTKYTFHLKKGIKFTNGREVTADDFKWCMERSCDPNYSSPTAKTYMADIVGVSERLANKANEVTGIKVVDPSTLEITIDKARPYFLDKLTYACSYVYAKEALPDRLKDMAKIEEMVGTGPFKMEKFAPDTIVVLVANKDYHDGAPKLERIERPFIKDAQSRLNKYKTGDLDLITLELQDLKAIKEDAKLVQDLQYFDRPSMYYLGMNCDVVPALKDRRVRQAIGMALDRDYIIKEVLGGINRRADAILPPSVKCFREKTNMLPFDVAKAKALLAEAGFPDGKGFPELEFNYRDGRPDVENAAQAIQQQLKQNLGITLKSQKMEWASYLAKHNGHKMEIFHMRWAADYLDPENFLSTLLASYGNENKINYKNDQYDALCREGDMTMDENKRKELYAKAEDIVLQDAPFIPIYYQKDAELISKRVSGIRNSAFGHLPHTTTAVK
;
A
#
# COMPACT_ATOMS: atom_id res chain seq x y z
N MET A 1 22.96 29.02 -49.21
CA MET A 1 22.10 29.96 -49.95
C MET A 1 21.04 30.43 -48.98
N ARG A 2 21.24 31.59 -48.45
CA ARG A 2 20.53 32.87 -48.58
C ARG A 2 19.07 32.74 -48.12
N THR A 3 18.79 33.25 -46.95
CA THR A 3 18.26 34.60 -46.52
C THR A 3 16.74 34.66 -46.67
N GLY A 4 15.97 35.12 -45.74
CA GLY A 4 15.96 36.36 -45.08
C GLY A 4 14.83 36.53 -44.05
N SER A 5 15.15 37.33 -43.07
CA SER A 5 14.29 37.94 -42.06
C SER A 5 13.32 38.95 -42.64
N TYR A 6 12.15 39.12 -42.02
CA TYR A 6 11.51 40.45 -41.92
C TYR A 6 10.80 40.63 -40.57
N ILE A 7 11.27 41.64 -39.85
CA ILE A 7 10.65 42.31 -38.70
C ILE A 7 9.70 43.35 -39.27
N VAL A 8 8.50 43.50 -38.72
CA VAL A 8 7.70 44.72 -38.81
C VAL A 8 7.17 45.09 -37.44
N ILE A 9 7.66 46.22 -36.96
CA ILE A 9 7.17 46.99 -35.81
C ILE A 9 6.05 47.91 -36.31
N GLY A 10 4.99 48.03 -35.57
CA GLY A 10 3.93 49.04 -35.83
C GLY A 10 3.28 49.48 -34.53
N VAL A 11 3.41 50.75 -34.27
CA VAL A 11 3.21 51.52 -33.04
C VAL A 11 1.82 52.17 -33.00
N VAL A 12 1.19 52.14 -31.80
CA VAL A 12 0.33 53.17 -31.13
C VAL A 12 -0.93 53.71 -31.81
N GLY A 13 -2.01 53.67 -31.05
CA GLY A 13 -3.20 54.51 -31.23
C GLY A 13 -4.11 54.49 -30.01
N LEU A 14 -3.89 55.39 -29.05
CA LEU A 14 -4.87 55.78 -28.01
C LEU A 14 -6.04 56.51 -28.64
N SER A 15 -7.26 56.16 -28.27
CA SER A 15 -8.38 57.12 -28.31
C SER A 15 -9.41 56.77 -27.24
N LEU A 16 -9.52 57.64 -26.28
CA LEU A 16 -10.61 57.81 -25.33
C LEU A 16 -11.86 58.33 -26.04
N PHE A 17 -13.01 57.67 -25.84
CA PHE A 17 -14.29 58.38 -25.75
C PHE A 17 -15.27 57.56 -24.92
N GLY A 18 -15.93 58.21 -24.01
CA GLY A 18 -16.80 57.66 -22.99
C GLY A 18 -18.28 57.67 -23.36
N CYS A 19 -19.02 57.16 -22.45
CA CYS A 19 -20.42 57.34 -22.10
C CYS A 19 -21.48 56.36 -22.60
N SER A 20 -22.04 55.70 -21.64
CA SER A 20 -23.49 55.58 -21.32
C SER A 20 -24.31 54.45 -21.91
N GLY A 21 -24.74 53.59 -21.02
CA GLY A 21 -26.12 53.09 -20.95
C GLY A 21 -26.44 51.72 -21.54
N GLY A 22 -26.79 50.74 -20.68
CA GLY A 22 -27.50 49.55 -21.15
C GLY A 22 -27.24 48.27 -20.34
N ASN A 23 -27.93 48.18 -19.26
CA ASN A 23 -28.05 47.01 -18.39
C ASN A 23 -28.62 45.79 -19.13
N LYS A 24 -27.89 44.66 -19.21
CA LYS A 24 -28.46 43.30 -19.34
C LYS A 24 -27.51 42.27 -18.78
N GLY A 25 -28.05 41.49 -17.85
CA GLY A 25 -27.52 40.45 -17.03
C GLY A 25 -26.43 39.55 -17.63
N GLY A 26 -25.27 39.64 -17.03
CA GLY A 26 -24.26 38.60 -17.05
C GLY A 26 -24.13 38.11 -15.62
N GLU A 27 -24.39 36.82 -15.41
CA GLU A 27 -24.20 36.20 -14.11
C GLU A 27 -22.71 36.28 -13.75
N GLY A 28 -22.42 37.31 -12.96
CA GLY A 28 -21.12 37.47 -12.35
C GLY A 28 -20.91 36.34 -11.32
N PHE A 29 -19.86 35.60 -11.50
CA PHE A 29 -19.26 34.80 -10.44
C PHE A 29 -18.85 35.75 -9.31
N SER A 30 -19.80 36.02 -8.41
CA SER A 30 -19.57 36.85 -7.24
C SER A 30 -18.93 36.00 -6.13
N GLY A 31 -17.83 36.51 -5.62
CA GLY A 31 -17.48 36.39 -4.23
C GLY A 31 -16.98 35.01 -3.79
N ARG A 32 -15.64 34.83 -3.81
CA ARG A 32 -14.96 33.96 -2.86
C ARG A 32 -15.43 34.31 -1.43
N GLN A 33 -16.41 33.57 -0.94
CA GLN A 33 -16.52 33.37 0.49
C GLN A 33 -15.31 32.51 0.88
N SER A 34 -14.49 33.00 1.80
CA SER A 34 -13.50 32.19 2.51
C SER A 34 -14.26 30.95 3.03
N ALA A 35 -13.81 29.77 2.65
CA ALA A 35 -14.44 28.52 3.03
C ALA A 35 -14.24 28.29 4.54
N THR A 36 -15.05 28.92 5.36
CA THR A 36 -15.37 28.42 6.69
C THR A 36 -16.05 27.07 6.43
N GLY A 37 -15.34 26.00 6.73
CA GLY A 37 -15.67 24.64 6.32
C GLY A 37 -17.12 24.29 6.50
N THR A 38 -17.74 23.78 5.45
CA THR A 38 -19.13 23.35 5.43
C THR A 38 -19.28 22.13 6.35
N VAL A 39 -20.19 22.17 7.30
CA VAL A 39 -20.52 21.04 8.17
C VAL A 39 -20.91 19.85 7.29
N GLY A 40 -20.44 18.65 7.65
CA GLY A 40 -20.75 17.43 6.91
C GLY A 40 -19.91 17.18 5.63
N VAL A 41 -19.03 18.12 5.22
CA VAL A 41 -18.16 17.95 4.06
C VAL A 41 -16.73 17.71 4.53
N PHE A 42 -16.15 16.58 4.12
CA PHE A 42 -14.78 16.19 4.42
C PHE A 42 -13.89 16.35 3.17
N ARG A 43 -12.82 17.13 3.30
CA ARG A 43 -11.94 17.50 2.19
C ARG A 43 -10.52 17.02 2.42
N TYR A 44 -10.03 16.14 1.56
CA TYR A 44 -8.63 15.73 1.57
C TYR A 44 -8.15 15.39 0.15
N ALA A 45 -6.97 15.91 -0.21
CA ALA A 45 -6.50 15.86 -1.59
C ALA A 45 -6.09 14.46 -2.04
N LEU A 46 -6.14 14.23 -3.35
CA LEU A 46 -5.48 13.14 -4.06
C LEU A 46 -4.20 13.66 -4.70
N PRO A 47 -3.04 13.06 -4.45
CA PRO A 47 -1.79 13.43 -5.13
C PRO A 47 -1.74 12.93 -6.57
N THR A 48 -2.52 11.90 -6.90
CA THR A 48 -2.59 11.26 -8.22
C THR A 48 -4.04 11.07 -8.66
N ILE A 49 -4.27 10.97 -9.96
CA ILE A 49 -5.59 10.61 -10.50
C ILE A 49 -5.80 9.11 -10.26
N PRO A 50 -6.98 8.66 -9.80
CA PRO A 50 -7.31 7.24 -9.70
C PRO A 50 -7.02 6.50 -11.00
N THR A 51 -6.33 5.37 -10.89
CA THR A 51 -5.90 4.58 -12.05
C THR A 51 -7.04 3.84 -12.72
N THR A 52 -8.13 3.60 -11.98
CA THR A 52 -9.33 2.88 -12.42
C THR A 52 -10.52 3.20 -11.52
N LEU A 53 -11.73 2.96 -12.02
CA LEU A 53 -12.96 2.90 -11.21
C LEU A 53 -13.39 1.46 -10.89
N ASP A 54 -12.67 0.47 -11.41
CA ASP A 54 -13.04 -0.94 -11.35
C ASP A 54 -12.33 -1.66 -10.19
N PRO A 55 -13.07 -2.20 -9.21
CA PRO A 55 -12.50 -2.92 -8.07
C PRO A 55 -11.57 -4.07 -8.48
N ALA A 56 -11.86 -4.75 -9.59
CA ALA A 56 -11.08 -5.88 -10.07
C ALA A 56 -9.75 -5.49 -10.74
N LYS A 57 -9.52 -4.19 -10.99
CA LYS A 57 -8.32 -3.66 -11.66
C LYS A 57 -7.41 -2.84 -10.73
N VAL A 58 -7.89 -2.43 -9.57
CA VAL A 58 -7.15 -1.53 -8.70
C VAL A 58 -5.88 -2.18 -8.13
N GLN A 59 -4.79 -1.38 -8.07
CA GLN A 59 -3.48 -1.82 -7.57
C GLN A 59 -2.80 -0.81 -6.63
N ASP A 60 -3.33 0.41 -6.50
CA ASP A 60 -2.71 1.48 -5.73
C ASP A 60 -3.61 1.96 -4.58
N GLY A 61 -2.97 2.44 -3.49
CA GLY A 61 -3.66 2.81 -2.26
C GLY A 61 -4.61 3.98 -2.41
N ASP A 62 -4.26 5.00 -3.23
CA ASP A 62 -5.10 6.18 -3.42
C ASP A 62 -6.42 5.83 -4.12
N THR A 63 -6.34 4.93 -5.11
CA THR A 63 -7.53 4.40 -5.80
C THR A 63 -8.33 3.47 -4.89
N ILE A 64 -7.68 2.58 -4.11
CA ILE A 64 -8.35 1.69 -3.14
C ILE A 64 -9.14 2.50 -2.12
N ASP A 65 -8.60 3.62 -1.63
CA ASP A 65 -9.28 4.50 -0.66
C ASP A 65 -10.62 5.04 -1.20
N ILE A 66 -10.72 5.26 -2.51
CA ILE A 66 -11.98 5.64 -3.16
C ILE A 66 -12.90 4.43 -3.36
N ILE A 67 -12.36 3.34 -3.89
CA ILE A 67 -13.12 2.11 -4.21
C ILE A 67 -13.82 1.56 -2.97
N GLN A 68 -13.15 1.50 -1.83
CA GLN A 68 -13.71 0.98 -0.58
C GLN A 68 -14.83 1.84 0.03
N GLN A 69 -15.03 3.09 -0.44
CA GLN A 69 -16.16 3.90 -0.01
C GLN A 69 -17.47 3.47 -0.69
N GLU A 70 -17.40 2.85 -1.87
CA GLU A 70 -18.55 2.48 -2.69
C GLU A 70 -18.77 0.96 -2.80
N PHE A 71 -17.69 0.16 -2.70
CA PHE A 71 -17.75 -1.28 -2.86
C PHE A 71 -17.29 -2.01 -1.59
N GLU A 72 -17.85 -3.18 -1.37
CA GLU A 72 -17.57 -3.99 -0.19
C GLU A 72 -17.35 -5.47 -0.55
N GLY A 73 -16.61 -6.17 0.32
CA GLY A 73 -16.37 -7.61 0.23
C GLY A 73 -17.18 -8.42 1.24
N LEU A 74 -16.97 -9.74 1.24
CA LEU A 74 -17.50 -10.64 2.26
C LEU A 74 -17.04 -10.23 3.66
N VAL A 75 -15.79 -9.83 3.76
CA VAL A 75 -15.09 -9.44 4.99
C VAL A 75 -14.38 -8.10 4.80
N LYS A 76 -14.01 -7.43 5.91
CA LYS A 76 -13.31 -6.15 5.92
C LYS A 76 -12.22 -6.10 6.99
N TRP A 77 -11.32 -5.13 6.92
CA TRP A 77 -10.39 -4.81 8.00
C TRP A 77 -11.09 -4.07 9.13
N GLY A 78 -10.74 -4.44 10.38
CA GLY A 78 -11.04 -3.67 11.57
C GLY A 78 -9.90 -2.72 11.96
N GLU A 79 -10.15 -1.81 12.92
CA GLU A 79 -9.13 -0.92 13.51
C GLU A 79 -8.07 -1.69 14.33
N ASP A 80 -8.40 -2.90 14.75
CA ASP A 80 -7.51 -3.85 15.44
C ASP A 80 -6.59 -4.62 14.47
N ASN A 81 -6.61 -4.27 13.17
CA ASN A 81 -5.90 -4.97 12.12
C ASN A 81 -6.26 -6.46 11.98
N ARG A 82 -7.49 -6.80 12.32
CA ARG A 82 -8.05 -8.15 12.14
C ARG A 82 -9.18 -8.12 11.13
N VAL A 83 -9.35 -9.25 10.46
CA VAL A 83 -10.50 -9.45 9.57
C VAL A 83 -11.79 -9.52 10.38
N GLN A 84 -12.78 -8.79 9.96
CA GLN A 84 -14.10 -8.69 10.59
C GLN A 84 -15.21 -9.02 9.58
N PRO A 85 -16.40 -9.44 10.05
CA PRO A 85 -17.60 -9.54 9.23
C PRO A 85 -17.91 -8.25 8.46
N ASN A 86 -18.35 -8.39 7.21
CA ASN A 86 -18.86 -7.27 6.40
C ASN A 86 -20.19 -7.64 5.76
N LEU A 87 -20.25 -7.93 4.45
CA LEU A 87 -21.49 -8.42 3.83
C LEU A 87 -21.80 -9.87 4.21
N ALA A 88 -20.80 -10.67 4.59
CA ALA A 88 -21.01 -11.90 5.35
C ALA A 88 -21.14 -11.54 6.84
N GLU A 89 -22.22 -11.96 7.50
CA GLU A 89 -22.39 -11.77 8.95
C GLU A 89 -21.50 -12.70 9.76
N LYS A 90 -21.18 -13.88 9.20
CA LYS A 90 -20.32 -14.90 9.78
C LYS A 90 -19.85 -15.87 8.71
N TRP A 91 -18.90 -16.72 9.08
CA TRP A 91 -18.45 -17.85 8.25
C TRP A 91 -18.09 -19.04 9.12
N ASP A 92 -18.21 -20.24 8.55
CA ASP A 92 -17.75 -21.49 9.13
C ASP A 92 -16.53 -22.00 8.35
N ILE A 93 -15.57 -22.59 9.04
CA ILE A 93 -14.37 -23.18 8.45
C ILE A 93 -14.39 -24.69 8.73
N SER A 94 -14.18 -25.50 7.69
CA SER A 94 -14.08 -26.96 7.83
C SER A 94 -12.88 -27.35 8.72
N PRO A 95 -12.93 -28.53 9.40
CA PRO A 95 -11.86 -28.96 10.29
C PRO A 95 -10.48 -29.05 9.64
N ASP A 96 -10.42 -29.31 8.33
CA ASP A 96 -9.18 -29.35 7.54
C ASP A 96 -8.71 -27.98 7.06
N GLY A 97 -9.46 -26.90 7.37
CA GLY A 97 -9.13 -25.53 7.02
C GLY A 97 -9.23 -25.18 5.53
N THR A 98 -9.87 -26.04 4.71
CA THR A 98 -9.90 -25.87 3.26
C THR A 98 -11.21 -25.32 2.72
N LYS A 99 -12.29 -25.35 3.50
CA LYS A 99 -13.63 -24.92 3.07
C LYS A 99 -14.14 -23.82 3.98
N TYR A 100 -14.61 -22.73 3.39
CA TYR A 100 -15.20 -21.57 4.03
C TYR A 100 -16.65 -21.41 3.58
N THR A 101 -17.61 -21.47 4.51
CA THR A 101 -19.03 -21.26 4.24
C THR A 101 -19.43 -19.89 4.78
N PHE A 102 -19.66 -18.93 3.90
CA PHE A 102 -20.06 -17.57 4.25
C PHE A 102 -21.57 -17.44 4.28
N HIS A 103 -22.11 -16.87 5.36
CA HIS A 103 -23.52 -16.54 5.53
C HIS A 103 -23.70 -15.05 5.30
N LEU A 104 -24.40 -14.66 4.24
CA LEU A 104 -24.61 -13.25 3.90
C LEU A 104 -25.65 -12.61 4.80
N LYS A 105 -25.46 -11.36 5.16
CA LYS A 105 -26.49 -10.53 5.80
C LYS A 105 -27.70 -10.41 4.87
N LYS A 106 -28.90 -10.58 5.40
CA LYS A 106 -30.14 -10.47 4.63
C LYS A 106 -30.56 -9.02 4.42
N GLY A 107 -31.21 -8.73 3.29
CA GLY A 107 -31.78 -7.41 3.00
C GLY A 107 -30.74 -6.35 2.61
N ILE A 108 -29.46 -6.72 2.42
CA ILE A 108 -28.46 -5.81 1.89
C ILE A 108 -28.80 -5.49 0.44
N LYS A 109 -28.77 -4.19 0.10
CA LYS A 109 -29.08 -3.71 -1.25
C LYS A 109 -27.89 -3.00 -1.88
N PHE A 110 -27.73 -3.20 -3.15
CA PHE A 110 -26.94 -2.31 -3.99
C PHE A 110 -27.55 -0.92 -4.05
N THR A 111 -26.76 0.07 -4.45
CA THR A 111 -27.21 1.47 -4.57
C THR A 111 -28.31 1.68 -5.63
N ASN A 112 -28.56 0.69 -6.49
CA ASN A 112 -29.70 0.65 -7.42
C ASN A 112 -31.00 0.03 -6.81
N GLY A 113 -30.94 -0.44 -5.56
CA GLY A 113 -32.08 -0.98 -4.81
C GLY A 113 -32.27 -2.49 -4.90
N ARG A 114 -31.53 -3.21 -5.78
CA ARG A 114 -31.57 -4.69 -5.87
C ARG A 114 -30.85 -5.31 -4.65
N GLU A 115 -31.39 -6.39 -4.14
CA GLU A 115 -30.78 -7.17 -3.06
C GLU A 115 -29.54 -7.92 -3.54
N VAL A 116 -28.50 -7.96 -2.69
CA VAL A 116 -27.26 -8.69 -2.92
C VAL A 116 -27.47 -10.18 -2.66
N THR A 117 -26.91 -11.02 -3.51
CA THR A 117 -26.99 -12.49 -3.39
C THR A 117 -25.60 -13.13 -3.52
N ALA A 118 -25.49 -14.40 -3.15
CA ALA A 118 -24.27 -15.20 -3.31
C ALA A 118 -23.85 -15.34 -4.79
N ASP A 119 -24.82 -15.30 -5.72
CA ASP A 119 -24.55 -15.30 -7.16
C ASP A 119 -23.78 -14.05 -7.62
N ASP A 120 -24.02 -12.90 -6.98
CA ASP A 120 -23.30 -11.67 -7.33
C ASP A 120 -21.83 -11.78 -6.94
N PHE A 121 -21.52 -12.34 -5.77
CA PHE A 121 -20.13 -12.62 -5.37
C PHE A 121 -19.44 -13.58 -6.31
N LYS A 122 -20.09 -14.73 -6.65
CA LYS A 122 -19.53 -15.67 -7.61
C LYS A 122 -19.23 -14.99 -8.93
N TRP A 123 -20.18 -14.23 -9.49
CA TRP A 123 -20.03 -13.54 -10.76
C TRP A 123 -18.88 -12.53 -10.73
N CYS A 124 -18.76 -11.70 -9.68
CA CYS A 124 -17.70 -10.69 -9.54
C CYS A 124 -16.32 -11.33 -9.43
N MET A 125 -16.17 -12.36 -8.57
CA MET A 125 -14.91 -13.08 -8.39
C MET A 125 -14.50 -13.82 -9.67
N GLU A 126 -15.43 -14.47 -10.37
CA GLU A 126 -15.17 -15.12 -11.67
C GLU A 126 -14.81 -14.14 -12.78
N ARG A 127 -15.37 -12.90 -12.74
CA ARG A 127 -14.97 -11.83 -13.65
C ARG A 127 -13.51 -11.43 -13.39
N SER A 128 -13.12 -11.27 -12.14
CA SER A 128 -11.74 -10.98 -11.77
C SER A 128 -10.77 -12.08 -12.22
N CYS A 129 -11.22 -13.34 -12.26
CA CYS A 129 -10.42 -14.49 -12.70
C CYS A 129 -10.51 -14.79 -14.20
N ASP A 130 -11.27 -13.98 -14.98
CA ASP A 130 -11.41 -14.23 -16.42
C ASP A 130 -10.11 -13.88 -17.17
N PRO A 131 -9.52 -14.82 -17.94
CA PRO A 131 -8.26 -14.58 -18.64
C PRO A 131 -8.36 -13.49 -19.71
N ASN A 132 -9.56 -13.26 -20.28
CA ASN A 132 -9.79 -12.21 -21.26
C ASN A 132 -10.01 -10.83 -20.62
N TYR A 133 -10.32 -10.80 -19.32
CA TYR A 133 -10.44 -9.56 -18.56
C TYR A 133 -9.09 -9.10 -17.97
N SER A 134 -8.22 -10.05 -17.57
CA SER A 134 -6.85 -9.81 -17.10
C SER A 134 -6.76 -8.89 -15.87
N SER A 135 -7.43 -9.27 -14.78
CA SER A 135 -7.21 -8.59 -13.50
C SER A 135 -5.74 -8.74 -13.06
N PRO A 136 -5.05 -7.64 -12.74
CA PRO A 136 -3.64 -7.69 -12.32
C PRO A 136 -3.45 -8.30 -10.93
N THR A 137 -4.51 -8.38 -10.12
CA THR A 137 -4.45 -8.75 -8.70
C THR A 137 -5.11 -10.09 -8.37
N ALA A 138 -5.99 -10.60 -9.24
CA ALA A 138 -6.71 -11.86 -9.02
C ALA A 138 -5.78 -13.03 -8.71
N LYS A 139 -4.64 -13.15 -9.40
CA LYS A 139 -3.66 -14.22 -9.14
C LYS A 139 -3.10 -14.15 -7.71
N THR A 140 -2.74 -12.97 -7.24
CA THR A 140 -2.16 -12.77 -5.89
C THR A 140 -3.16 -13.10 -4.79
N TYR A 141 -4.39 -12.63 -4.94
CA TYR A 141 -5.37 -12.68 -3.85
C TYR A 141 -6.32 -13.87 -3.92
N MET A 142 -6.55 -14.46 -5.08
CA MET A 142 -7.54 -15.52 -5.26
C MET A 142 -6.99 -16.85 -5.79
N ALA A 143 -5.69 -16.96 -6.15
CA ALA A 143 -5.15 -18.20 -6.70
C ALA A 143 -5.18 -19.41 -5.73
N ASP A 144 -5.40 -19.17 -4.45
CA ASP A 144 -5.59 -20.22 -3.45
C ASP A 144 -6.95 -20.95 -3.62
N ILE A 145 -7.93 -20.32 -4.25
CA ILE A 145 -9.25 -20.90 -4.51
C ILE A 145 -9.13 -21.93 -5.61
N VAL A 146 -9.69 -23.14 -5.37
CA VAL A 146 -9.69 -24.25 -6.34
C VAL A 146 -10.31 -23.80 -7.66
N GLY A 147 -9.61 -24.07 -8.76
CA GLY A 147 -10.06 -23.73 -10.10
C GLY A 147 -9.67 -22.31 -10.58
N VAL A 148 -9.16 -21.43 -9.72
CA VAL A 148 -8.73 -20.08 -10.14
C VAL A 148 -7.51 -20.14 -11.05
N SER A 149 -6.52 -20.97 -10.73
CA SER A 149 -5.31 -21.11 -11.56
C SER A 149 -5.65 -21.66 -12.95
N GLU A 150 -6.57 -22.62 -13.04
CA GLU A 150 -7.07 -23.19 -14.27
C GLU A 150 -7.87 -22.15 -15.08
N ARG A 151 -8.70 -21.34 -14.40
CA ARG A 151 -9.48 -20.27 -15.04
C ARG A 151 -8.56 -19.18 -15.61
N LEU A 152 -7.58 -18.69 -14.83
CA LEU A 152 -6.60 -17.70 -15.28
C LEU A 152 -5.74 -18.21 -16.46
N ALA A 153 -5.47 -19.51 -16.51
CA ALA A 153 -4.75 -20.16 -17.61
C ALA A 153 -5.63 -20.50 -18.82
N ASN A 154 -6.89 -20.09 -18.83
CA ASN A 154 -7.90 -20.42 -19.85
C ASN A 154 -8.11 -21.93 -20.06
N LYS A 155 -7.99 -22.73 -18.99
CA LYS A 155 -8.20 -24.19 -18.98
C LYS A 155 -9.54 -24.60 -18.39
N ALA A 156 -10.29 -23.65 -17.80
CA ALA A 156 -11.62 -23.85 -17.23
C ALA A 156 -12.54 -22.68 -17.56
N ASN A 157 -13.85 -22.94 -17.64
CA ASN A 157 -14.86 -21.91 -17.92
C ASN A 157 -15.41 -21.25 -16.66
N GLU A 158 -15.22 -21.88 -15.50
CA GLU A 158 -15.68 -21.41 -14.20
C GLU A 158 -14.63 -21.68 -13.11
N VAL A 159 -14.80 -21.06 -11.94
CA VAL A 159 -14.00 -21.32 -10.75
C VAL A 159 -14.74 -22.32 -9.86
N THR A 160 -14.35 -23.59 -9.95
CA THR A 160 -15.06 -24.71 -9.32
C THR A 160 -15.05 -24.63 -7.78
N GLY A 161 -14.09 -23.92 -7.19
CA GLY A 161 -14.01 -23.69 -5.74
C GLY A 161 -14.99 -22.64 -5.23
N ILE A 162 -15.75 -21.93 -6.07
CA ILE A 162 -16.77 -20.96 -5.65
C ILE A 162 -18.15 -21.53 -5.95
N LYS A 163 -18.89 -21.87 -4.91
CA LYS A 163 -20.21 -22.53 -5.02
C LYS A 163 -21.29 -21.71 -4.32
N VAL A 164 -22.34 -21.38 -5.05
CA VAL A 164 -23.57 -20.84 -4.48
C VAL A 164 -24.37 -22.01 -3.93
N VAL A 165 -24.61 -22.03 -2.62
CA VAL A 165 -25.44 -23.04 -1.94
C VAL A 165 -26.91 -22.64 -2.00
N ASP A 166 -27.17 -21.38 -1.67
CA ASP A 166 -28.46 -20.69 -1.78
C ASP A 166 -28.22 -19.17 -1.92
N PRO A 167 -29.24 -18.33 -2.16
CA PRO A 167 -29.04 -16.89 -2.38
C PRO A 167 -28.29 -16.15 -1.25
N SER A 168 -28.24 -16.70 -0.04
CA SER A 168 -27.60 -16.10 1.14
C SER A 168 -26.38 -16.88 1.63
N THR A 169 -25.97 -17.97 0.94
CA THR A 169 -24.88 -18.84 1.37
C THR A 169 -23.90 -19.10 0.24
N LEU A 170 -22.64 -18.67 0.44
CA LEU A 170 -21.53 -18.88 -0.49
C LEU A 170 -20.49 -19.81 0.14
N GLU A 171 -20.13 -20.87 -0.56
CA GLU A 171 -19.04 -21.78 -0.17
C GLU A 171 -17.80 -21.51 -1.04
N ILE A 172 -16.64 -21.32 -0.39
CA ILE A 172 -15.34 -21.18 -1.07
C ILE A 172 -14.41 -22.29 -0.59
N THR A 173 -13.87 -23.05 -1.54
CA THR A 173 -12.89 -24.12 -1.29
C THR A 173 -11.52 -23.70 -1.77
N ILE A 174 -10.49 -23.84 -0.93
CA ILE A 174 -9.09 -23.57 -1.25
C ILE A 174 -8.28 -24.87 -1.33
N ASP A 175 -7.14 -24.82 -2.03
CA ASP A 175 -6.30 -25.98 -2.35
C ASP A 175 -5.67 -26.64 -1.11
N LYS A 176 -5.41 -25.88 -0.05
CA LYS A 176 -4.89 -26.30 1.25
C LYS A 176 -5.19 -25.27 2.32
N ALA A 177 -5.11 -25.67 3.60
CA ALA A 177 -5.32 -24.74 4.72
C ALA A 177 -4.38 -23.52 4.62
N ARG A 178 -4.98 -22.32 4.75
CA ARG A 178 -4.27 -21.04 4.76
C ARG A 178 -4.89 -20.12 5.79
N PRO A 179 -4.27 -19.95 6.97
CA PRO A 179 -4.80 -19.10 8.04
C PRO A 179 -5.00 -17.62 7.62
N TYR A 180 -4.36 -17.20 6.55
CA TYR A 180 -4.42 -15.84 5.98
C TYR A 180 -5.37 -15.71 4.79
N PHE A 181 -6.15 -16.74 4.46
CA PHE A 181 -7.07 -16.69 3.30
C PHE A 181 -8.11 -15.57 3.42
N LEU A 182 -8.68 -15.38 4.62
CA LEU A 182 -9.64 -14.30 4.87
C LEU A 182 -9.01 -12.91 4.71
N ASP A 183 -7.75 -12.77 5.08
CA ASP A 183 -7.00 -11.52 4.91
C ASP A 183 -6.94 -11.14 3.41
N LYS A 184 -6.73 -12.12 2.52
CA LYS A 184 -6.72 -11.92 1.08
C LYS A 184 -8.09 -11.50 0.51
N LEU A 185 -9.18 -11.99 1.09
CA LEU A 185 -10.54 -11.62 0.68
C LEU A 185 -10.95 -10.19 1.06
N THR A 186 -10.14 -9.46 1.81
CA THR A 186 -10.36 -8.03 2.06
C THR A 186 -9.95 -7.14 0.87
N TYR A 187 -9.27 -7.71 -0.13
CA TYR A 187 -8.80 -6.94 -1.27
C TYR A 187 -9.87 -6.73 -2.33
N ALA A 188 -9.84 -5.58 -2.98
CA ALA A 188 -10.91 -5.09 -3.85
C ALA A 188 -11.29 -6.02 -5.02
N CYS A 189 -10.38 -6.87 -5.53
CA CYS A 189 -10.70 -7.82 -6.60
C CYS A 189 -11.72 -8.90 -6.20
N SER A 190 -12.03 -9.04 -4.89
CA SER A 190 -13.07 -9.92 -4.35
C SER A 190 -14.37 -9.19 -3.98
N TYR A 191 -14.46 -7.86 -4.20
CA TYR A 191 -15.63 -7.07 -3.87
C TYR A 191 -16.80 -7.35 -4.79
N VAL A 192 -18.01 -7.10 -4.27
CA VAL A 192 -19.26 -7.29 -5.00
C VAL A 192 -19.79 -5.98 -5.57
N TYR A 193 -20.36 -6.06 -6.76
CA TYR A 193 -21.07 -4.99 -7.46
C TYR A 193 -22.19 -5.55 -8.33
N ALA A 194 -23.15 -4.70 -8.67
CA ALA A 194 -24.32 -5.12 -9.45
C ALA A 194 -23.92 -5.46 -10.89
N LYS A 195 -24.01 -6.75 -11.26
CA LYS A 195 -23.62 -7.25 -12.59
C LYS A 195 -24.39 -6.60 -13.74
N GLU A 196 -25.65 -6.23 -13.50
CA GLU A 196 -26.50 -5.57 -14.51
C GLU A 196 -26.06 -4.14 -14.84
N ALA A 197 -25.24 -3.51 -13.99
CA ALA A 197 -24.62 -2.21 -14.27
C ALA A 197 -23.46 -2.30 -15.27
N LEU A 198 -22.93 -3.51 -15.50
CA LEU A 198 -21.85 -3.78 -16.45
C LEU A 198 -22.36 -4.61 -17.63
N PRO A 199 -22.83 -3.98 -18.71
CA PRO A 199 -23.39 -4.69 -19.87
C PRO A 199 -22.39 -5.64 -20.54
N ASP A 200 -21.08 -5.34 -20.44
CA ASP A 200 -20.01 -6.18 -20.95
C ASP A 200 -19.04 -6.49 -19.79
N ARG A 201 -19.08 -7.76 -19.31
CA ARG A 201 -18.26 -8.22 -18.20
C ARG A 201 -16.75 -8.17 -18.46
N LEU A 202 -16.32 -8.07 -19.73
CA LEU A 202 -14.90 -8.04 -20.11
C LEU A 202 -14.36 -6.62 -20.27
N LYS A 203 -15.20 -5.59 -20.12
CA LYS A 203 -14.76 -4.20 -20.09
C LYS A 203 -14.55 -3.71 -18.67
N ASP A 204 -13.61 -2.78 -18.52
CA ASP A 204 -13.39 -2.06 -17.28
C ASP A 204 -14.61 -1.20 -16.96
N MET A 205 -14.93 -1.08 -15.68
CA MET A 205 -15.86 -0.08 -15.17
C MET A 205 -15.24 1.30 -15.41
N ALA A 206 -15.86 2.09 -16.27
CA ALA A 206 -15.31 3.36 -16.73
C ALA A 206 -16.22 4.57 -16.47
N LYS A 207 -17.49 4.32 -16.11
CA LYS A 207 -18.50 5.36 -15.90
C LYS A 207 -19.05 5.28 -14.49
N ILE A 208 -19.47 6.44 -13.96
CA ILE A 208 -20.08 6.54 -12.63
C ILE A 208 -21.35 5.68 -12.53
N GLU A 209 -22.14 5.61 -13.59
CA GLU A 209 -23.39 4.82 -13.64
C GLU A 209 -23.13 3.31 -13.55
N GLU A 210 -21.91 2.87 -13.84
CA GLU A 210 -21.46 1.48 -13.71
C GLU A 210 -21.01 1.14 -12.29
N MET A 211 -20.75 2.17 -11.45
CA MET A 211 -20.31 2.02 -10.06
C MET A 211 -21.52 1.78 -9.14
N VAL A 212 -22.08 0.59 -9.17
CA VAL A 212 -23.25 0.20 -8.37
C VAL A 212 -22.81 -0.79 -7.29
N GLY A 213 -22.33 -0.26 -6.19
CA GLY A 213 -21.86 -1.02 -5.01
C GLY A 213 -22.85 -1.04 -3.86
N THR A 214 -22.38 -1.41 -2.68
CA THR A 214 -23.16 -1.51 -1.43
C THR A 214 -22.68 -0.52 -0.35
N GLY A 215 -21.60 0.21 -0.63
CA GLY A 215 -20.83 0.95 0.34
C GLY A 215 -21.52 2.19 0.94
N PRO A 216 -20.87 2.81 1.93
CA PRO A 216 -21.41 3.97 2.65
C PRO A 216 -21.50 5.24 1.81
N PHE A 217 -20.79 5.34 0.71
CA PHE A 217 -20.83 6.47 -0.20
C PHE A 217 -21.04 6.01 -1.65
N LYS A 218 -21.47 6.96 -2.49
CA LYS A 218 -21.66 6.81 -3.93
C LYS A 218 -20.85 7.88 -4.65
N MET A 219 -20.21 7.53 -5.75
CA MET A 219 -19.55 8.53 -6.60
C MET A 219 -20.57 9.40 -7.29
N GLU A 220 -20.51 10.70 -7.05
CA GLU A 220 -21.34 11.71 -7.71
C GLU A 220 -20.59 12.35 -8.88
N LYS A 221 -19.28 12.54 -8.73
CA LYS A 221 -18.47 13.21 -9.75
C LYS A 221 -17.06 12.61 -9.81
N PHE A 222 -16.64 12.33 -11.02
CA PHE A 222 -15.24 12.05 -11.37
C PHE A 222 -14.84 12.98 -12.51
N ALA A 223 -14.08 14.02 -12.20
CA ALA A 223 -13.54 14.96 -13.16
C ALA A 223 -12.01 14.83 -13.13
N PRO A 224 -11.40 14.08 -14.07
CA PRO A 224 -9.95 13.94 -14.15
C PRO A 224 -9.25 15.29 -14.09
N ASP A 225 -8.11 15.36 -13.41
CA ASP A 225 -7.31 16.57 -13.14
C ASP A 225 -7.98 17.64 -12.28
N THR A 226 -9.19 17.41 -11.78
CA THR A 226 -9.93 18.39 -10.97
C THR A 226 -10.34 17.83 -9.61
N ILE A 227 -11.25 16.85 -9.55
CA ILE A 227 -11.87 16.40 -8.30
C ILE A 227 -12.60 15.06 -8.44
N VAL A 228 -12.57 14.25 -7.38
CA VAL A 228 -13.54 13.19 -7.10
C VAL A 228 -14.50 13.69 -6.02
N VAL A 229 -15.80 13.45 -6.18
CA VAL A 229 -16.82 13.74 -5.17
C VAL A 229 -17.63 12.50 -4.90
N LEU A 230 -17.72 12.15 -3.62
CA LEU A 230 -18.56 11.08 -3.10
C LEU A 230 -19.66 11.66 -2.23
N VAL A 231 -20.89 11.14 -2.33
CA VAL A 231 -22.06 11.54 -1.50
C VAL A 231 -22.53 10.38 -0.65
N ALA A 232 -23.06 10.68 0.53
CA ALA A 232 -23.50 9.66 1.46
C ALA A 232 -24.60 8.75 0.87
N ASN A 233 -24.44 7.46 1.03
CA ASN A 233 -25.50 6.48 0.83
C ASN A 233 -26.37 6.46 2.08
N LYS A 234 -27.51 7.14 2.04
CA LYS A 234 -28.44 7.26 3.19
C LYS A 234 -29.08 5.93 3.58
N ASP A 235 -29.13 4.99 2.64
CA ASP A 235 -29.70 3.66 2.82
C ASP A 235 -28.61 2.60 3.13
N TYR A 236 -27.42 3.05 3.56
CA TYR A 236 -26.32 2.14 3.89
C TYR A 236 -26.71 1.17 5.01
N HIS A 237 -26.42 -0.09 4.81
CA HIS A 237 -26.91 -1.21 5.64
C HIS A 237 -26.43 -1.17 7.12
N ASP A 238 -25.26 -0.58 7.40
CA ASP A 238 -24.74 -0.40 8.76
C ASP A 238 -25.08 1.02 9.33
N GLY A 239 -26.04 1.73 8.71
CA GLY A 239 -26.50 3.06 9.09
C GLY A 239 -25.87 4.17 8.25
N ALA A 240 -26.65 5.23 7.98
CA ALA A 240 -26.21 6.35 7.17
C ALA A 240 -24.92 7.00 7.71
N PRO A 241 -23.91 7.31 6.84
CA PRO A 241 -22.74 8.06 7.25
C PRO A 241 -23.09 9.41 7.87
N LYS A 242 -22.21 9.91 8.77
CA LYS A 242 -22.38 11.25 9.37
C LYS A 242 -21.98 12.37 8.42
N LEU A 243 -21.09 12.07 7.46
CA LEU A 243 -20.74 13.00 6.39
C LEU A 243 -21.83 13.01 5.34
N GLU A 244 -22.11 14.18 4.79
CA GLU A 244 -22.95 14.33 3.60
C GLU A 244 -22.15 14.09 2.32
N ARG A 245 -20.85 14.48 2.35
CA ARG A 245 -20.00 14.52 1.16
C ARG A 245 -18.53 14.36 1.52
N ILE A 246 -17.79 13.72 0.61
CA ILE A 246 -16.33 13.67 0.61
C ILE A 246 -15.85 14.32 -0.70
N GLU A 247 -14.96 15.31 -0.59
CA GLU A 247 -14.38 16.01 -1.73
C GLU A 247 -12.87 15.75 -1.79
N ARG A 248 -12.41 15.16 -2.90
CA ARG A 248 -11.03 14.78 -3.15
C ARG A 248 -10.46 15.56 -4.33
N PRO A 249 -10.03 16.83 -4.15
CA PRO A 249 -9.39 17.58 -5.22
C PRO A 249 -8.02 16.97 -5.59
N PHE A 250 -7.68 16.99 -6.89
CA PHE A 250 -6.34 16.58 -7.35
C PHE A 250 -5.34 17.69 -7.10
N ILE A 251 -4.39 17.44 -6.20
CA ILE A 251 -3.34 18.41 -5.86
C ILE A 251 -2.01 17.66 -5.71
N LYS A 252 -1.24 17.62 -6.79
CA LYS A 252 0.03 16.89 -6.86
C LYS A 252 1.11 17.51 -5.96
N ASP A 253 1.20 18.85 -5.94
CA ASP A 253 2.24 19.57 -5.23
C ASP A 253 2.00 19.58 -3.71
N ALA A 254 2.98 19.09 -2.93
CA ALA A 254 2.88 18.97 -1.48
C ALA A 254 2.72 20.33 -0.78
N GLN A 255 3.47 21.35 -1.23
CA GLN A 255 3.39 22.69 -0.65
C GLN A 255 2.01 23.33 -0.90
N SER A 256 1.40 23.07 -2.06
CA SER A 256 0.03 23.49 -2.37
C SER A 256 -0.99 22.81 -1.44
N ARG A 257 -0.83 21.50 -1.15
CA ARG A 257 -1.67 20.81 -0.16
C ARG A 257 -1.52 21.43 1.23
N LEU A 258 -0.28 21.68 1.67
CA LEU A 258 -0.02 22.30 2.97
C LEU A 258 -0.61 23.71 3.08
N ASN A 259 -0.50 24.53 2.04
CA ASN A 259 -1.10 25.87 2.01
C ASN A 259 -2.63 25.81 2.10
N LYS A 260 -3.26 24.88 1.37
CA LYS A 260 -4.73 24.67 1.44
C LYS A 260 -5.20 24.15 2.79
N TYR A 261 -4.39 23.32 3.48
CA TYR A 261 -4.68 22.94 4.85
C TYR A 261 -4.64 24.15 5.79
N LYS A 262 -3.58 24.98 5.69
CA LYS A 262 -3.43 26.20 6.50
C LYS A 262 -4.57 27.21 6.30
N THR A 263 -5.16 27.26 5.10
CA THR A 263 -6.32 28.12 4.79
C THR A 263 -7.67 27.50 5.14
N GLY A 264 -7.71 26.21 5.55
CA GLY A 264 -8.96 25.50 5.87
C GLY A 264 -9.71 24.97 4.65
N ASP A 265 -9.07 24.99 3.46
CA ASP A 265 -9.62 24.40 2.23
C ASP A 265 -9.51 22.86 2.21
N LEU A 266 -8.60 22.30 3.02
CA LEU A 266 -8.45 20.86 3.27
C LEU A 266 -8.53 20.56 4.76
N ASP A 267 -9.14 19.45 5.09
CA ASP A 267 -9.33 18.97 6.47
C ASP A 267 -8.27 17.95 6.89
N LEU A 268 -7.62 17.30 5.92
CA LEU A 268 -6.56 16.32 6.11
C LEU A 268 -5.54 16.41 4.97
N ILE A 269 -4.26 16.27 5.31
CA ILE A 269 -3.16 16.09 4.35
C ILE A 269 -2.14 15.10 4.88
N THR A 270 -1.57 14.29 3.98
CA THR A 270 -0.36 13.52 4.24
C THR A 270 0.85 14.42 3.99
N LEU A 271 1.83 14.38 4.91
CA LEU A 271 3.03 15.21 4.88
C LEU A 271 4.19 14.50 4.16
N GLU A 272 4.98 15.29 3.46
CA GLU A 272 6.26 14.86 2.92
C GLU A 272 7.39 15.07 3.95
N LEU A 273 8.49 14.32 3.79
CA LEU A 273 9.62 14.37 4.72
C LEU A 273 10.16 15.79 4.94
N GLN A 274 10.25 16.58 3.87
CA GLN A 274 10.77 17.95 3.91
C GLN A 274 9.92 18.91 4.75
N ASP A 275 8.60 18.64 4.88
CA ASP A 275 7.67 19.53 5.58
C ASP A 275 7.74 19.34 7.11
N LEU A 276 8.19 18.18 7.56
CA LEU A 276 8.09 17.75 8.95
C LEU A 276 8.81 18.65 9.94
N LYS A 277 10.01 19.15 9.57
CA LYS A 277 10.76 20.03 10.46
C LYS A 277 9.99 21.32 10.73
N ALA A 278 9.52 21.98 9.69
CA ALA A 278 8.76 23.22 9.80
C ALA A 278 7.43 23.01 10.56
N ILE A 279 6.76 21.86 10.35
CA ILE A 279 5.53 21.52 11.06
C ILE A 279 5.78 21.29 12.56
N LYS A 280 6.85 20.59 12.93
CA LYS A 280 7.21 20.35 14.34
C LYS A 280 7.56 21.63 15.10
N GLU A 281 8.07 22.64 14.40
CA GLU A 281 8.42 23.95 14.95
C GLU A 281 7.21 24.93 15.00
N ASP A 282 6.13 24.63 14.26
CA ASP A 282 4.90 25.45 14.26
C ASP A 282 3.96 25.03 15.40
N ALA A 283 3.80 25.88 16.41
CA ALA A 283 3.01 25.61 17.63
C ALA A 283 1.52 25.34 17.35
N LYS A 284 0.98 25.76 16.20
CA LYS A 284 -0.41 25.48 15.79
C LYS A 284 -0.51 24.16 15.06
N LEU A 285 0.33 23.95 14.05
CA LEU A 285 0.25 22.77 13.18
C LEU A 285 0.68 21.49 13.90
N VAL A 286 1.64 21.55 14.83
CA VAL A 286 2.09 20.38 15.61
C VAL A 286 0.96 19.76 16.43
N GLN A 287 -0.09 20.52 16.79
CA GLN A 287 -1.24 19.99 17.51
C GLN A 287 -2.18 19.15 16.65
N ASP A 288 -2.10 19.29 15.35
CA ASP A 288 -2.88 18.54 14.36
C ASP A 288 -2.08 17.36 13.78
N LEU A 289 -0.79 17.25 14.14
CA LEU A 289 0.14 16.25 13.64
C LEU A 289 -0.14 14.88 14.27
N GLN A 290 -0.38 13.89 13.42
CA GLN A 290 -0.58 12.49 13.81
C GLN A 290 0.36 11.58 13.02
N TYR A 291 0.71 10.42 13.60
CA TYR A 291 1.57 9.42 12.99
C TYR A 291 0.84 8.09 12.91
N PHE A 292 1.00 7.41 11.77
CA PHE A 292 0.37 6.12 11.50
C PHE A 292 1.42 5.10 11.12
N ASP A 293 1.43 3.95 11.79
CA ASP A 293 2.27 2.82 11.42
C ASP A 293 1.77 2.21 10.11
N ARG A 294 2.70 1.94 9.18
CA ARG A 294 2.42 1.23 7.94
C ARG A 294 2.94 -0.22 8.00
N PRO A 295 2.26 -1.18 7.39
CA PRO A 295 2.71 -2.57 7.37
C PRO A 295 3.84 -2.74 6.36
N SER A 296 4.86 -1.93 6.47
CA SER A 296 5.98 -1.93 5.53
C SER A 296 7.32 -1.74 6.22
N MET A 297 8.34 -2.36 5.64
CA MET A 297 9.71 -2.35 6.09
C MET A 297 10.64 -1.97 4.95
N TYR A 298 11.58 -1.06 5.25
CA TYR A 298 12.72 -0.78 4.38
C TYR A 298 13.91 -1.62 4.82
N TYR A 299 14.61 -2.18 3.85
CA TYR A 299 15.72 -3.09 4.11
C TYR A 299 16.87 -2.93 3.10
N LEU A 300 18.06 -3.36 3.52
CA LEU A 300 19.21 -3.55 2.65
C LEU A 300 19.25 -5.03 2.27
N GLY A 301 18.98 -5.35 1.01
CA GLY A 301 19.06 -6.71 0.45
C GLY A 301 20.46 -7.03 -0.05
N MET A 302 20.95 -8.24 0.22
CA MET A 302 22.25 -8.74 -0.19
C MET A 302 22.09 -10.05 -0.95
N ASN A 303 22.45 -10.07 -2.23
CA ASN A 303 22.31 -11.28 -3.03
C ASN A 303 23.31 -12.35 -2.61
N CYS A 304 22.80 -13.43 -2.06
CA CYS A 304 23.61 -14.52 -1.49
C CYS A 304 24.30 -15.41 -2.54
N ASP A 305 24.06 -15.20 -3.82
CA ASP A 305 24.61 -16.05 -4.88
C ASP A 305 25.48 -15.31 -5.91
N VAL A 306 25.12 -14.08 -6.28
CA VAL A 306 25.77 -13.31 -7.35
C VAL A 306 27.20 -12.89 -6.98
N VAL A 307 27.42 -12.49 -5.71
CA VAL A 307 28.73 -12.03 -5.24
C VAL A 307 29.34 -13.06 -4.29
N PRO A 308 30.54 -13.64 -4.63
CA PRO A 308 31.18 -14.65 -3.78
C PRO A 308 31.36 -14.21 -2.32
N ALA A 309 31.75 -12.95 -2.06
CA ALA A 309 31.92 -12.42 -0.71
C ALA A 309 30.61 -12.40 0.09
N LEU A 310 29.46 -12.18 -0.55
CA LEU A 310 28.14 -12.16 0.10
C LEU A 310 27.58 -13.57 0.39
N LYS A 311 28.21 -14.65 -0.11
CA LYS A 311 27.87 -16.03 0.27
C LYS A 311 28.23 -16.31 1.73
N ASP A 312 29.30 -15.69 2.24
CA ASP A 312 29.72 -15.83 3.63
C ASP A 312 28.81 -15.01 4.56
N ARG A 313 28.12 -15.69 5.48
CA ARG A 313 27.23 -15.02 6.44
C ARG A 313 27.97 -14.03 7.35
N ARG A 314 29.26 -14.25 7.65
CA ARG A 314 30.08 -13.34 8.48
C ARG A 314 30.21 -11.97 7.83
N VAL A 315 30.35 -11.95 6.48
CA VAL A 315 30.35 -10.71 5.70
C VAL A 315 29.02 -9.98 5.81
N ARG A 316 27.90 -10.70 5.64
CA ARG A 316 26.56 -10.11 5.74
C ARG A 316 26.27 -9.60 7.15
N GLN A 317 26.68 -10.37 8.19
CA GLN A 317 26.60 -9.95 9.57
C GLN A 317 27.44 -8.69 9.85
N ALA A 318 28.68 -8.64 9.34
CA ALA A 318 29.54 -7.47 9.47
C ALA A 318 28.90 -6.22 8.83
N ILE A 319 28.32 -6.35 7.64
CA ILE A 319 27.59 -5.26 6.98
C ILE A 319 26.42 -4.79 7.87
N GLY A 320 25.60 -5.71 8.40
CA GLY A 320 24.46 -5.38 9.25
C GLY A 320 24.87 -4.68 10.56
N MET A 321 25.96 -5.17 11.20
CA MET A 321 26.46 -4.59 12.46
C MET A 321 27.21 -3.26 12.27
N ALA A 322 27.60 -2.91 11.04
CA ALA A 322 28.25 -1.65 10.71
C ALA A 322 27.27 -0.50 10.45
N LEU A 323 25.96 -0.76 10.43
CA LEU A 323 24.91 0.23 10.15
C LEU A 323 24.30 0.78 11.44
N ASP A 324 24.53 2.07 11.72
CA ASP A 324 23.81 2.82 12.73
C ASP A 324 22.44 3.22 12.18
N ARG A 325 21.45 2.35 12.43
CA ARG A 325 20.08 2.53 11.97
C ARG A 325 19.38 3.67 12.72
N ASP A 326 19.74 3.91 13.98
CA ASP A 326 19.18 5.04 14.74
C ASP A 326 19.61 6.38 14.14
N TYR A 327 20.89 6.51 13.73
CA TYR A 327 21.36 7.70 13.00
C TYR A 327 20.61 7.90 11.69
N ILE A 328 20.44 6.84 10.88
CA ILE A 328 19.69 6.93 9.62
C ILE A 328 18.27 7.44 9.86
N ILE A 329 17.57 6.90 10.87
CA ILE A 329 16.20 7.27 11.15
C ILE A 329 16.08 8.69 11.69
N LYS A 330 16.90 9.05 12.70
CA LYS A 330 16.76 10.31 13.44
C LYS A 330 17.33 11.49 12.69
N GLU A 331 18.55 11.35 12.18
CA GLU A 331 19.30 12.47 11.60
C GLU A 331 19.07 12.60 10.09
N VAL A 332 18.88 11.47 9.38
CA VAL A 332 18.74 11.48 7.93
C VAL A 332 17.27 11.52 7.49
N LEU A 333 16.38 10.79 8.18
CA LEU A 333 14.97 10.63 7.83
C LEU A 333 14.00 11.39 8.74
N GLY A 334 14.46 12.38 9.52
CA GLY A 334 13.61 13.28 10.30
C GLY A 334 12.90 12.64 11.49
N GLY A 335 13.25 11.41 11.90
CA GLY A 335 12.84 10.77 13.14
C GLY A 335 11.38 10.34 13.25
N ILE A 336 10.69 10.08 12.14
CA ILE A 336 9.30 9.60 12.17
C ILE A 336 9.20 8.07 12.10
N ASN A 337 10.08 7.45 11.35
CA ASN A 337 10.11 6.01 11.18
C ASN A 337 10.54 5.29 12.45
N ARG A 338 10.10 4.06 12.63
CA ARG A 338 10.49 3.20 13.73
C ARG A 338 11.66 2.30 13.32
N ARG A 339 12.69 2.14 14.16
CA ARG A 339 13.77 1.20 13.90
C ARG A 339 13.23 -0.23 13.79
N ALA A 340 13.66 -0.94 12.77
CA ALA A 340 13.27 -2.34 12.55
C ALA A 340 14.27 -3.26 13.25
N ASP A 341 13.84 -3.89 14.33
CA ASP A 341 14.60 -4.91 15.07
C ASP A 341 14.08 -6.34 14.82
N ALA A 342 13.12 -6.48 13.90
CA ALA A 342 12.54 -7.72 13.41
C ALA A 342 12.23 -7.60 11.91
N ILE A 343 11.90 -8.71 11.28
CA ILE A 343 11.42 -8.72 9.88
C ILE A 343 9.98 -8.23 9.80
N LEU A 344 9.14 -8.73 10.70
CA LEU A 344 7.71 -8.38 10.71
C LEU A 344 7.49 -6.97 11.24
N PRO A 345 6.70 -6.11 10.55
CA PRO A 345 6.23 -4.84 11.10
C PRO A 345 5.25 -5.02 12.28
N PRO A 346 5.11 -4.01 13.17
CA PRO A 346 4.26 -4.08 14.36
C PRO A 346 2.79 -4.45 14.11
N SER A 347 2.25 -4.08 12.94
CA SER A 347 0.86 -4.36 12.54
C SER A 347 0.64 -5.77 12.01
N VAL A 348 1.70 -6.52 11.73
CA VAL A 348 1.63 -7.89 11.21
C VAL A 348 1.50 -8.88 12.37
N LYS A 349 0.66 -9.91 12.20
CA LYS A 349 0.54 -11.02 13.16
C LYS A 349 1.92 -11.58 13.49
N CYS A 350 2.10 -12.13 14.69
CA CYS A 350 3.35 -12.69 15.18
C CYS A 350 4.53 -11.70 15.35
N PHE A 351 4.31 -10.40 15.21
CA PHE A 351 5.34 -9.38 15.49
C PHE A 351 5.97 -9.58 16.87
N ARG A 352 7.28 -9.37 16.96
CA ARG A 352 8.07 -9.44 18.21
C ARG A 352 8.81 -8.13 18.45
N GLU A 353 8.58 -7.53 19.62
CA GLU A 353 9.31 -6.31 20.04
C GLU A 353 10.82 -6.56 20.22
N LYS A 354 11.17 -7.75 20.69
CA LYS A 354 12.56 -8.14 20.96
C LYS A 354 12.91 -9.37 20.17
N THR A 355 13.95 -9.27 19.38
CA THR A 355 14.52 -10.37 18.61
C THR A 355 16.02 -10.47 18.88
N ASN A 356 16.66 -11.44 18.26
CA ASN A 356 18.10 -11.58 18.25
C ASN A 356 18.76 -10.82 17.10
N MET A 357 18.16 -9.71 16.62
CA MET A 357 18.71 -8.84 15.59
C MET A 357 20.13 -8.39 15.98
N LEU A 358 21.04 -8.43 15.00
CA LEU A 358 22.42 -7.99 15.16
C LEU A 358 22.48 -6.52 15.58
N PRO A 359 23.16 -6.19 16.71
CA PRO A 359 23.29 -4.82 17.18
C PRO A 359 24.26 -4.01 16.32
N PHE A 360 24.19 -2.68 16.41
CA PHE A 360 25.24 -1.82 15.88
C PHE A 360 26.52 -1.99 16.73
N ASP A 361 27.57 -2.54 16.14
CA ASP A 361 28.86 -2.81 16.78
C ASP A 361 29.97 -2.85 15.74
N VAL A 362 30.62 -1.72 15.53
CA VAL A 362 31.68 -1.58 14.50
C VAL A 362 32.90 -2.45 14.82
N ALA A 363 33.25 -2.63 16.09
CA ALA A 363 34.41 -3.44 16.47
C ALA A 363 34.18 -4.92 16.12
N LYS A 364 33.01 -5.45 16.45
CA LYS A 364 32.63 -6.83 16.10
C LYS A 364 32.44 -6.99 14.59
N ALA A 365 31.88 -5.99 13.91
CA ALA A 365 31.73 -5.99 12.45
C ALA A 365 33.10 -6.11 11.75
N LYS A 366 34.10 -5.33 12.19
CA LYS A 366 35.47 -5.43 11.65
C LYS A 366 36.12 -6.78 11.92
N ALA A 367 35.92 -7.34 13.12
CA ALA A 367 36.43 -8.68 13.44
C ALA A 367 35.83 -9.75 12.51
N LEU A 368 34.51 -9.76 12.35
CA LEU A 368 33.84 -10.72 11.44
C LEU A 368 34.29 -10.58 9.99
N LEU A 369 34.47 -9.34 9.52
CA LEU A 369 34.94 -9.08 8.15
C LEU A 369 36.39 -9.55 7.96
N ALA A 370 37.24 -9.35 8.97
CA ALA A 370 38.63 -9.85 8.97
C ALA A 370 38.70 -11.39 8.97
N GLU A 371 37.87 -12.04 9.83
CA GLU A 371 37.73 -13.51 9.85
C GLU A 371 37.25 -14.10 8.51
N ALA A 372 36.45 -13.31 7.76
CA ALA A 372 36.01 -13.66 6.41
C ALA A 372 37.08 -13.40 5.33
N GLY A 373 38.28 -12.90 5.70
CA GLY A 373 39.42 -12.69 4.79
C GLY A 373 39.56 -11.26 4.27
N PHE A 374 38.81 -10.29 4.79
CA PHE A 374 38.78 -8.90 4.33
C PHE A 374 39.13 -7.89 5.45
N PRO A 375 40.30 -7.95 6.11
CA PRO A 375 40.66 -7.05 7.19
C PRO A 375 40.62 -5.58 6.72
N ASP A 376 39.87 -4.72 7.44
CA ASP A 376 39.62 -3.31 7.09
C ASP A 376 39.13 -3.09 5.65
N GLY A 377 38.40 -4.05 5.09
CA GLY A 377 37.88 -4.04 3.73
C GLY A 377 38.92 -4.31 2.63
N LYS A 378 40.14 -4.65 2.99
CA LYS A 378 41.21 -4.94 2.02
C LYS A 378 40.85 -6.19 1.18
N GLY A 379 40.87 -6.04 -0.14
CA GLY A 379 40.52 -7.12 -1.08
C GLY A 379 39.01 -7.37 -1.22
N PHE A 380 38.16 -6.63 -0.48
CA PHE A 380 36.71 -6.70 -0.67
C PHE A 380 36.34 -6.10 -2.04
N PRO A 381 35.46 -6.76 -2.84
CA PRO A 381 35.07 -6.22 -4.14
C PRO A 381 34.24 -4.93 -3.97
N GLU A 382 34.34 -4.02 -4.92
CA GLU A 382 33.39 -2.91 -5.05
C GLU A 382 32.04 -3.50 -5.47
N LEU A 383 30.97 -3.21 -4.70
CA LEU A 383 29.62 -3.70 -4.94
C LEU A 383 28.77 -2.65 -5.63
N GLU A 384 27.98 -3.08 -6.60
CA GLU A 384 26.95 -2.25 -7.19
C GLU A 384 25.76 -2.12 -6.23
N PHE A 385 25.49 -0.90 -5.76
CA PHE A 385 24.40 -0.59 -4.83
C PHE A 385 23.22 0.08 -5.52
N ASN A 386 22.14 -0.66 -5.69
CA ASN A 386 20.95 -0.22 -6.41
C ASN A 386 19.92 0.38 -5.46
N TYR A 387 19.32 1.52 -5.84
CA TYR A 387 18.19 2.12 -5.16
C TYR A 387 17.30 2.91 -6.13
N ARG A 388 16.04 3.09 -5.73
CA ARG A 388 15.02 3.75 -6.54
C ARG A 388 15.26 5.26 -6.64
N ASP A 389 15.12 5.82 -7.86
CA ASP A 389 15.07 7.26 -8.13
C ASP A 389 13.70 7.88 -7.77
N GLY A 390 13.67 9.21 -7.70
CA GLY A 390 12.45 10.00 -7.49
C GLY A 390 11.91 9.98 -6.06
N ARG A 391 12.72 9.50 -5.10
CA ARG A 391 12.36 9.41 -3.68
C ARG A 391 13.51 9.94 -2.82
N PRO A 392 13.44 11.21 -2.34
CA PRO A 392 14.50 11.81 -1.52
C PRO A 392 14.81 11.04 -0.24
N ASP A 393 13.80 10.46 0.42
CA ASP A 393 13.96 9.61 1.60
C ASP A 393 14.83 8.36 1.31
N VAL A 394 14.57 7.70 0.18
CA VAL A 394 15.33 6.53 -0.27
C VAL A 394 16.76 6.91 -0.63
N GLU A 395 16.95 8.01 -1.35
CA GLU A 395 18.28 8.50 -1.75
C GLU A 395 19.13 8.89 -0.54
N ASN A 396 18.55 9.63 0.42
CA ASN A 396 19.24 10.03 1.63
C ASN A 396 19.64 8.81 2.48
N ALA A 397 18.75 7.83 2.64
CA ALA A 397 19.05 6.58 3.34
C ALA A 397 20.16 5.80 2.65
N ALA A 398 20.13 5.68 1.31
CA ALA A 398 21.15 4.98 0.53
C ALA A 398 22.53 5.64 0.66
N GLN A 399 22.61 6.97 0.60
CA GLN A 399 23.84 7.72 0.82
C GLN A 399 24.42 7.49 2.22
N ALA A 400 23.57 7.50 3.26
CA ALA A 400 24.00 7.23 4.63
C ALA A 400 24.54 5.80 4.80
N ILE A 401 23.87 4.80 4.22
CA ILE A 401 24.34 3.41 4.20
C ILE A 401 25.71 3.31 3.53
N GLN A 402 25.87 3.89 2.34
CA GLN A 402 27.14 3.90 1.60
C GLN A 402 28.27 4.54 2.44
N GLN A 403 28.00 5.68 3.05
CA GLN A 403 28.98 6.38 3.89
C GLN A 403 29.38 5.54 5.10
N GLN A 404 28.43 4.96 5.83
CA GLN A 404 28.70 4.16 7.02
C GLN A 404 29.51 2.90 6.69
N LEU A 405 29.18 2.18 5.62
CA LEU A 405 29.96 1.00 5.22
C LEU A 405 31.39 1.37 4.80
N LYS A 406 31.57 2.52 4.14
CA LYS A 406 32.91 3.02 3.80
C LYS A 406 33.72 3.39 5.05
N GLN A 407 33.11 4.12 5.99
CA GLN A 407 33.78 4.59 7.20
C GLN A 407 34.07 3.46 8.19
N ASN A 408 33.09 2.58 8.40
CA ASN A 408 33.15 1.56 9.42
C ASN A 408 33.90 0.29 8.99
N LEU A 409 33.82 -0.09 7.71
CA LEU A 409 34.38 -1.36 7.19
C LEU A 409 35.38 -1.19 6.04
N GLY A 410 35.54 0.01 5.49
CA GLY A 410 36.33 0.22 4.27
C GLY A 410 35.67 -0.31 2.99
N ILE A 411 34.41 -0.77 3.06
CA ILE A 411 33.68 -1.29 1.92
C ILE A 411 33.21 -0.14 1.02
N THR A 412 33.53 -0.22 -0.28
CA THR A 412 33.09 0.75 -1.28
C THR A 412 31.88 0.23 -2.00
N LEU A 413 30.80 1.05 -2.05
CA LEU A 413 29.63 0.79 -2.84
C LEU A 413 29.59 1.73 -4.05
N LYS A 414 29.30 1.20 -5.23
CA LYS A 414 29.04 1.97 -6.45
C LYS A 414 27.55 2.22 -6.57
N SER A 415 27.12 3.41 -6.22
CA SER A 415 25.69 3.80 -6.27
C SER A 415 25.12 3.76 -7.68
N GLN A 416 23.98 3.09 -7.83
CA GLN A 416 23.18 3.00 -9.03
C GLN A 416 21.75 3.44 -8.73
N LYS A 417 21.49 4.72 -8.96
CA LYS A 417 20.15 5.31 -8.88
C LYS A 417 19.38 4.92 -10.13
N MET A 418 18.19 4.32 -9.97
CA MET A 418 17.45 3.73 -11.08
C MET A 418 16.00 4.20 -11.11
N GLU A 419 15.50 4.49 -12.33
CA GLU A 419 14.08 4.64 -12.57
C GLU A 419 13.34 3.35 -12.16
N TRP A 420 12.10 3.50 -11.65
CA TRP A 420 11.39 2.41 -10.97
C TRP A 420 11.17 1.16 -11.83
N ALA A 421 10.74 1.30 -13.08
CA ALA A 421 10.50 0.14 -13.95
C ALA A 421 11.81 -0.62 -14.26
N SER A 422 12.91 0.13 -14.50
CA SER A 422 14.24 -0.44 -14.71
C SER A 422 14.79 -1.12 -13.46
N TYR A 423 14.53 -0.51 -12.28
CA TYR A 423 14.86 -1.09 -10.99
C TYR A 423 14.15 -2.44 -10.80
N LEU A 424 12.82 -2.48 -11.00
CA LEU A 424 12.01 -3.70 -10.86
C LEU A 424 12.44 -4.79 -11.85
N ALA A 425 12.74 -4.44 -13.10
CA ALA A 425 13.18 -5.41 -14.09
C ALA A 425 14.52 -6.08 -13.66
N LYS A 426 15.46 -5.29 -13.14
CA LYS A 426 16.74 -5.81 -12.63
C LYS A 426 16.57 -6.63 -11.36
N HIS A 427 15.74 -6.16 -10.42
CA HIS A 427 15.40 -6.84 -9.17
C HIS A 427 14.75 -8.20 -9.46
N ASN A 428 13.70 -8.24 -10.30
CA ASN A 428 13.01 -9.46 -10.69
C ASN A 428 13.92 -10.44 -11.47
N GLY A 429 14.96 -9.92 -12.11
CA GLY A 429 15.97 -10.73 -12.77
C GLY A 429 17.00 -11.36 -11.82
N HIS A 430 16.93 -11.15 -10.51
CA HIS A 430 17.87 -11.62 -9.48
C HIS A 430 19.32 -11.16 -9.74
N LYS A 431 19.53 -9.99 -10.36
CA LYS A 431 20.84 -9.51 -10.85
C LYS A 431 21.43 -8.37 -10.01
N MET A 432 20.74 -7.95 -8.95
CA MET A 432 21.28 -6.94 -8.04
C MET A 432 22.26 -7.59 -7.07
N GLU A 433 23.38 -6.93 -6.77
CA GLU A 433 24.38 -7.37 -5.81
C GLU A 433 23.97 -6.99 -4.39
N ILE A 434 23.77 -5.69 -4.17
CA ILE A 434 23.23 -5.11 -2.93
C ILE A 434 22.23 -4.01 -3.30
N PHE A 435 21.14 -3.88 -2.54
CA PHE A 435 20.09 -2.92 -2.90
C PHE A 435 19.27 -2.45 -1.69
N HIS A 436 18.77 -1.22 -1.76
CA HIS A 436 17.81 -0.68 -0.80
C HIS A 436 16.40 -0.80 -1.35
N MET A 437 15.51 -1.49 -0.63
CA MET A 437 14.16 -1.78 -1.06
C MET A 437 13.16 -1.59 0.09
N ARG A 438 11.88 -1.46 -0.27
CA ARG A 438 10.74 -1.51 0.64
C ARG A 438 9.87 -2.71 0.29
N TRP A 439 9.46 -3.45 1.31
CA TRP A 439 8.32 -4.34 1.21
C TRP A 439 7.13 -3.76 1.98
N ALA A 440 5.97 -3.69 1.35
CA ALA A 440 4.71 -3.38 2.00
C ALA A 440 3.84 -4.62 1.97
N ALA A 441 3.18 -4.93 3.06
CA ALA A 441 2.32 -6.10 3.15
C ALA A 441 1.15 -6.02 2.15
N ASP A 442 0.90 -7.11 1.46
CA ASP A 442 -0.34 -7.31 0.70
C ASP A 442 -1.49 -7.73 1.63
N TYR A 443 -1.16 -8.43 2.73
CA TYR A 443 -2.04 -8.83 3.83
C TYR A 443 -1.22 -8.97 5.11
N LEU A 444 -1.87 -8.87 6.30
CA LEU A 444 -1.17 -8.73 7.60
C LEU A 444 -0.78 -10.09 8.21
N ASP A 445 -0.13 -10.91 7.43
CA ASP A 445 0.31 -12.24 7.86
C ASP A 445 1.83 -12.42 7.73
N PRO A 446 2.48 -13.16 8.66
CA PRO A 446 3.92 -13.44 8.60
C PRO A 446 4.37 -14.08 7.29
N GLU A 447 3.51 -14.88 6.65
CA GLU A 447 3.81 -15.53 5.38
C GLU A 447 4.22 -14.50 4.31
N ASN A 448 3.56 -13.33 4.26
CA ASN A 448 3.83 -12.28 3.28
C ASN A 448 5.24 -11.66 3.41
N PHE A 449 5.86 -11.79 4.56
CA PHE A 449 7.23 -11.34 4.83
C PHE A 449 8.23 -12.49 4.85
N LEU A 450 7.97 -13.52 5.67
CA LEU A 450 8.95 -14.58 5.91
C LEU A 450 8.96 -15.56 4.74
N SER A 451 7.82 -16.12 4.36
CA SER A 451 7.79 -17.11 3.28
C SER A 451 7.95 -16.47 1.91
N THR A 452 7.18 -15.41 1.61
CA THR A 452 7.17 -14.75 0.30
C THR A 452 8.52 -14.11 -0.06
N LEU A 453 9.16 -13.37 0.88
CA LEU A 453 10.41 -12.65 0.61
C LEU A 453 11.67 -13.50 0.74
N LEU A 454 11.67 -14.50 1.64
CA LEU A 454 12.92 -15.07 2.14
C LEU A 454 13.03 -16.58 2.00
N ALA A 455 11.90 -17.32 1.95
CA ALA A 455 11.98 -18.76 1.72
C ALA A 455 12.51 -19.05 0.30
N SER A 456 13.24 -20.14 0.13
CA SER A 456 13.84 -20.49 -1.17
C SER A 456 12.80 -20.73 -2.28
N TYR A 457 11.55 -21.01 -1.88
CA TYR A 457 10.38 -21.16 -2.77
C TYR A 457 9.54 -19.88 -2.87
N GLY A 458 9.90 -18.82 -2.15
CA GLY A 458 9.18 -17.54 -2.15
C GLY A 458 9.33 -16.79 -3.48
N ASN A 459 8.22 -16.29 -4.01
CA ASN A 459 8.20 -15.60 -5.30
C ASN A 459 9.01 -14.29 -5.30
N GLU A 460 9.19 -13.67 -4.13
CA GLU A 460 9.90 -12.41 -3.95
C GLU A 460 11.29 -12.57 -3.32
N ASN A 461 11.79 -13.81 -3.17
CA ASN A 461 13.16 -14.05 -2.76
C ASN A 461 14.16 -13.68 -3.88
N LYS A 462 14.39 -12.38 -4.05
CA LYS A 462 15.28 -11.83 -5.10
C LYS A 462 16.74 -11.77 -4.66
N ILE A 463 17.05 -12.23 -3.45
CA ILE A 463 18.40 -12.31 -2.87
C ILE A 463 19.01 -13.71 -2.93
N ASN A 464 18.31 -14.67 -3.52
CA ASN A 464 18.73 -16.08 -3.65
C ASN A 464 19.13 -16.74 -2.31
N TYR A 465 18.52 -16.32 -1.20
CA TYR A 465 18.73 -16.94 0.11
C TYR A 465 18.15 -18.36 0.15
N LYS A 466 18.86 -19.29 0.76
CA LYS A 466 18.45 -20.68 0.93
C LYS A 466 18.87 -21.17 2.30
N ASN A 467 17.93 -21.74 3.04
CA ASN A 467 18.17 -22.44 4.31
C ASN A 467 17.03 -23.44 4.52
N ASP A 468 17.35 -24.74 4.47
CA ASP A 468 16.35 -25.81 4.52
C ASP A 468 15.56 -25.82 5.84
N GLN A 469 16.20 -25.49 6.96
CA GLN A 469 15.53 -25.41 8.26
C GLN A 469 14.56 -24.24 8.30
N TYR A 470 14.97 -23.09 7.76
CA TYR A 470 14.10 -21.92 7.60
C TYR A 470 12.88 -22.25 6.75
N ASP A 471 13.10 -22.83 5.58
CA ASP A 471 12.05 -23.22 4.65
C ASP A 471 11.04 -24.20 5.27
N ALA A 472 11.52 -25.18 6.06
CA ALA A 472 10.65 -26.14 6.74
C ALA A 472 9.74 -25.46 7.77
N LEU A 473 10.30 -24.55 8.59
CA LEU A 473 9.54 -23.77 9.58
C LEU A 473 8.49 -22.88 8.92
N CYS A 474 8.85 -22.19 7.83
CA CYS A 474 7.92 -21.37 7.06
C CYS A 474 6.77 -22.23 6.48
N ARG A 475 7.07 -23.36 5.80
CA ARG A 475 6.04 -24.25 5.24
C ARG A 475 5.07 -24.77 6.31
N GLU A 476 5.57 -25.14 7.49
CA GLU A 476 4.71 -25.58 8.59
C GLU A 476 3.87 -24.42 9.12
N GLY A 477 4.46 -23.23 9.30
CA GLY A 477 3.75 -22.02 9.76
C GLY A 477 2.65 -21.58 8.78
N ASP A 478 2.91 -21.66 7.48
CA ASP A 478 1.98 -21.24 6.41
C ASP A 478 0.67 -22.07 6.43
N MET A 479 0.72 -23.32 6.91
CA MET A 479 -0.42 -24.25 6.91
C MET A 479 -1.03 -24.49 8.30
N THR A 480 -0.39 -24.03 9.38
CA THR A 480 -0.85 -24.26 10.75
C THR A 480 -1.98 -23.29 11.11
N MET A 481 -3.17 -23.81 11.47
CA MET A 481 -4.33 -23.02 11.87
C MET A 481 -4.25 -22.49 13.32
N ASP A 482 -3.49 -23.14 14.20
CA ASP A 482 -3.27 -22.72 15.59
C ASP A 482 -2.35 -21.49 15.64
N GLU A 483 -2.88 -20.35 16.09
CA GLU A 483 -2.15 -19.07 16.14
C GLU A 483 -0.90 -19.13 17.05
N ASN A 484 -0.95 -19.85 18.18
CA ASN A 484 0.17 -19.93 19.11
C ASN A 484 1.31 -20.76 18.51
N LYS A 485 0.98 -21.91 17.92
CA LYS A 485 1.95 -22.74 17.21
C LYS A 485 2.57 -22.00 16.03
N ARG A 486 1.77 -21.25 15.25
CA ARG A 486 2.29 -20.40 14.16
C ARG A 486 3.30 -19.37 14.67
N LYS A 487 2.96 -18.69 15.78
CA LYS A 487 3.84 -17.70 16.40
C LYS A 487 5.19 -18.30 16.79
N GLU A 488 5.21 -19.51 17.34
CA GLU A 488 6.45 -20.23 17.70
C GLU A 488 7.27 -20.60 16.45
N LEU A 489 6.62 -21.11 15.40
CA LEU A 489 7.28 -21.51 14.16
C LEU A 489 7.94 -20.33 13.46
N TYR A 490 7.19 -19.23 13.28
CA TYR A 490 7.70 -18.04 12.65
C TYR A 490 8.74 -17.30 13.51
N ALA A 491 8.63 -17.34 14.84
CA ALA A 491 9.67 -16.81 15.71
C ALA A 491 11.02 -17.53 15.51
N LYS A 492 11.00 -18.87 15.42
CA LYS A 492 12.21 -19.67 15.12
C LYS A 492 12.75 -19.38 13.72
N ALA A 493 11.87 -19.28 12.72
CA ALA A 493 12.27 -18.93 11.36
C ALA A 493 12.92 -17.53 11.31
N GLU A 494 12.29 -16.54 11.94
CA GLU A 494 12.82 -15.18 11.99
C GLU A 494 14.18 -15.10 12.70
N ASP A 495 14.38 -15.88 13.79
CA ASP A 495 15.67 -15.95 14.47
C ASP A 495 16.78 -16.51 13.58
N ILE A 496 16.49 -17.51 12.75
CA ILE A 496 17.45 -18.06 11.79
C ILE A 496 17.84 -16.99 10.76
N VAL A 497 16.88 -16.37 10.13
CA VAL A 497 17.16 -15.43 9.02
C VAL A 497 17.82 -14.14 9.50
N LEU A 498 17.48 -13.66 10.71
CA LEU A 498 18.16 -12.49 11.30
C LEU A 498 19.63 -12.78 11.58
N GLN A 499 19.98 -14.01 11.98
CA GLN A 499 21.36 -14.44 12.20
C GLN A 499 22.09 -14.73 10.89
N ASP A 500 21.43 -15.26 9.87
CA ASP A 500 22.03 -15.47 8.54
C ASP A 500 22.20 -14.16 7.76
N ALA A 501 21.44 -13.13 8.16
CA ALA A 501 21.52 -11.76 7.66
C ALA A 501 21.51 -11.62 6.12
N PRO A 502 20.63 -12.32 5.38
CA PRO A 502 20.57 -12.19 3.93
C PRO A 502 20.03 -10.82 3.50
N PHE A 503 19.25 -10.19 4.37
CA PHE A 503 18.94 -8.79 4.32
C PHE A 503 18.92 -8.15 5.72
N ILE A 504 19.08 -6.84 5.78
CA ILE A 504 19.11 -6.08 7.03
C ILE A 504 17.87 -5.20 7.08
N PRO A 505 16.90 -5.46 7.97
CA PRO A 505 15.82 -4.53 8.28
C PRO A 505 16.39 -3.20 8.79
N ILE A 506 15.95 -2.07 8.24
CA ILE A 506 16.43 -0.75 8.64
C ILE A 506 15.39 -0.03 9.45
N TYR A 507 14.20 0.17 8.88
CA TYR A 507 13.09 0.82 9.58
C TYR A 507 11.73 0.36 9.07
N TYR A 508 10.73 0.45 9.96
CA TYR A 508 9.32 0.37 9.61
C TYR A 508 8.82 1.77 9.26
N GLN A 509 8.04 1.85 8.20
CA GLN A 509 7.48 3.11 7.72
C GLN A 509 6.40 3.61 8.66
N LYS A 510 6.43 4.92 8.91
CA LYS A 510 5.30 5.68 9.43
C LYS A 510 4.93 6.78 8.46
N ASP A 511 3.65 7.03 8.31
CA ASP A 511 3.16 8.23 7.64
C ASP A 511 2.87 9.30 8.69
N ALA A 512 2.99 10.54 8.28
CA ALA A 512 2.65 11.71 9.08
C ALA A 512 1.52 12.47 8.39
N GLU A 513 0.48 12.82 9.14
CA GLU A 513 -0.68 13.54 8.64
C GLU A 513 -0.99 14.75 9.52
N LEU A 514 -1.49 15.82 8.90
CA LEU A 514 -2.19 16.87 9.62
C LEU A 514 -3.68 16.63 9.49
N ILE A 515 -4.35 16.52 10.64
CA ILE A 515 -5.80 16.32 10.72
C ILE A 515 -6.41 17.48 11.48
N SER A 516 -7.28 18.24 10.81
CA SER A 516 -7.96 19.39 11.40
C SER A 516 -8.81 18.99 12.61
N LYS A 517 -8.79 19.80 13.68
CA LYS A 517 -9.61 19.61 14.88
C LYS A 517 -11.12 19.61 14.61
N ARG A 518 -11.54 20.03 13.42
CA ARG A 518 -12.94 19.92 12.97
C ARG A 518 -13.33 18.48 12.68
N VAL A 519 -12.36 17.62 12.35
CA VAL A 519 -12.59 16.23 11.96
C VAL A 519 -12.54 15.34 13.20
N SER A 520 -13.47 14.41 13.28
CA SER A 520 -13.52 13.39 14.32
C SER A 520 -14.00 12.07 13.76
N GLY A 521 -13.70 10.94 14.44
CA GLY A 521 -14.20 9.63 14.08
C GLY A 521 -13.59 9.03 12.81
N ILE A 522 -12.41 9.50 12.36
CA ILE A 522 -11.62 8.77 11.37
C ILE A 522 -11.17 7.46 12.00
N ARG A 523 -11.34 6.37 11.27
CA ARG A 523 -10.88 5.04 11.66
C ARG A 523 -9.77 4.60 10.72
N ASN A 524 -8.76 3.94 11.27
CA ASN A 524 -7.59 3.51 10.53
C ASN A 524 -7.33 2.02 10.74
N SER A 525 -6.84 1.37 9.71
CA SER A 525 -6.10 0.11 9.78
C SER A 525 -4.64 0.37 9.41
N ALA A 526 -3.82 -0.66 9.46
CA ALA A 526 -2.44 -0.57 8.98
C ALA A 526 -2.33 -0.20 7.50
N PHE A 527 -3.35 -0.47 6.69
CA PHE A 527 -3.36 -0.14 5.26
C PHE A 527 -3.78 1.31 4.97
N GLY A 528 -4.38 2.01 5.92
CA GLY A 528 -4.83 3.39 5.75
C GLY A 528 -6.19 3.64 6.39
N HIS A 529 -6.83 4.70 5.94
CA HIS A 529 -8.17 5.04 6.41
C HIS A 529 -9.18 3.96 6.00
N LEU A 530 -10.00 3.57 6.96
CA LEU A 530 -11.16 2.71 6.72
C LEU A 530 -12.33 3.57 6.16
N PRO A 531 -13.35 2.95 5.53
CA PRO A 531 -14.51 3.69 5.03
C PRO A 531 -15.07 4.66 6.06
N HIS A 532 -15.36 5.90 5.63
CA HIS A 532 -15.67 7.05 6.50
C HIS A 532 -17.08 7.01 7.10
N THR A 533 -17.54 5.85 7.57
CA THR A 533 -18.89 5.66 8.15
C THR A 533 -19.10 6.45 9.45
N THR A 534 -18.04 6.64 10.25
CA THR A 534 -18.08 7.33 11.55
C THR A 534 -17.47 8.72 11.52
N THR A 535 -16.77 9.07 10.44
CA THR A 535 -16.13 10.38 10.28
C THR A 535 -17.18 11.50 10.29
N ALA A 536 -16.88 12.57 11.02
CA ALA A 536 -17.72 13.75 11.10
C ALA A 536 -16.87 15.02 11.02
N VAL A 537 -17.41 16.06 10.39
CA VAL A 537 -16.81 17.39 10.28
C VAL A 537 -17.76 18.41 10.88
N LYS A 538 -17.26 19.19 11.87
CA LYS A 538 -17.99 20.23 12.60
C LYS A 538 -17.94 21.56 11.87
#